data_d600fb5a528f3b29809eee34c48270ee
#
_entry.id   d600fb5a528f3b29809eee34c48270ee
#
_cell.length_a   1.000
_cell.length_b   1.000
_cell.length_c   1.000
_cell.angle_alpha   90.00
_cell.angle_beta   90.00
_cell.angle_gamma   90.00
#
_symmetry.space_group_name_H-M   'P 1'
#
loop_
_entity.id
_entity.type
_entity.pdbx_description
1 polymer ?
#
loop_
_entity_poly.entity_id
_entity_poly.type
_entity_poly.pdbx_seq_one_letter_code
_entity_poly.pdbx_strand_id
1 'polypeptide(L)'
;MSNFPSVRPSLNLQFDSQPTPADMTSHLASVGATFSRASVGTYVDANGLIQEATAGQARPNYSSAGVHEGLLIEESRTNIHKASEDFSTNNYIFTDATIEINKGISPNGTASADAWVSPSGDFSPSIRQSYVLSSGVTYTFSIFAKANGYNFLRINAFFGSTDSSWFNLSTGELGTIGATSTAKIEDYGNGWYRCSITRTQSGVGLQAAYIAGTPTDNTVSYTGDGESGILIWGAQMEVGSFSTSYIPTIPTF
;
A
#
# COMPACT_ATOMS: atom_id res chain seq x y z
N MET A 1 18.69 35.68 -2.21
CA MET A 1 19.29 36.04 -0.88
C MET A 1 18.97 34.88 0.05
N SER A 2 19.98 34.19 0.57
CA SER A 2 19.74 33.10 1.51
C SER A 2 19.35 33.69 2.87
N ASN A 3 18.20 33.33 3.39
CA ASN A 3 17.68 33.74 4.70
C ASN A 3 18.36 33.02 5.88
N PHE A 4 19.56 32.50 5.71
CA PHE A 4 20.28 31.85 6.81
C PHE A 4 21.04 32.88 7.64
N PRO A 5 21.03 32.78 8.98
CA PRO A 5 21.84 33.64 9.83
C PRO A 5 23.33 33.44 9.50
N SER A 6 24.11 34.49 9.68
CA SER A 6 25.56 34.51 9.40
C SER A 6 26.40 33.57 10.29
N VAL A 7 25.76 32.88 11.22
CA VAL A 7 26.36 31.86 12.09
C VAL A 7 26.21 30.50 11.44
N ARG A 8 27.30 29.78 11.21
CA ARG A 8 27.24 28.39 10.72
C ARG A 8 26.49 27.53 11.74
N PRO A 9 25.46 26.79 11.33
CA PRO A 9 24.81 25.85 12.23
C PRO A 9 25.83 24.82 12.71
N SER A 10 25.76 24.43 13.98
CA SER A 10 26.60 23.39 14.56
C SER A 10 26.36 22.01 13.97
N LEU A 11 25.21 21.82 13.32
CA LEU A 11 24.83 20.59 12.59
C LEU A 11 24.15 20.99 11.27
N ASN A 12 24.67 20.49 10.16
CA ASN A 12 24.08 20.61 8.83
C ASN A 12 23.82 19.21 8.29
N LEU A 13 22.54 18.81 8.20
CA LEU A 13 22.10 17.54 7.65
C LEU A 13 21.55 17.77 6.25
N GLN A 14 22.37 17.46 5.23
CA GLN A 14 21.98 17.46 3.82
C GLN A 14 21.84 16.02 3.35
N PHE A 15 20.65 15.64 2.87
CA PHE A 15 20.32 14.27 2.46
C PHE A 15 20.11 14.12 0.96
N ASP A 16 20.58 15.05 0.15
CA ASP A 16 20.37 15.16 -1.29
C ASP A 16 21.34 14.32 -2.15
N SER A 17 22.35 13.70 -1.52
CA SER A 17 23.40 12.94 -2.21
C SER A 17 23.66 11.53 -1.64
N GLN A 18 22.75 10.98 -0.86
CA GLN A 18 22.87 9.66 -0.23
C GLN A 18 21.91 8.65 -0.87
N PRO A 19 22.28 8.03 -2.01
CA PRO A 19 21.36 7.24 -2.83
C PRO A 19 20.98 5.87 -2.25
N THR A 20 21.75 5.36 -1.28
CA THR A 20 21.50 4.04 -0.70
C THR A 20 21.34 4.10 0.82
N PRO A 21 20.72 3.07 1.45
CA PRO A 21 20.67 2.96 2.91
C PRO A 21 22.04 2.99 3.58
N ALA A 22 23.06 2.42 2.94
CA ALA A 22 24.43 2.42 3.45
C ALA A 22 25.04 3.85 3.42
N ASP A 23 24.86 4.57 2.29
CA ASP A 23 25.34 5.95 2.15
C ASP A 23 24.65 6.87 3.13
N MET A 24 23.33 6.77 3.28
CA MET A 24 22.53 7.55 4.22
C MET A 24 22.99 7.30 5.68
N THR A 25 23.19 6.05 6.05
CA THR A 25 23.66 5.66 7.39
C THR A 25 25.08 6.17 7.67
N SER A 26 25.97 6.06 6.68
CA SER A 26 27.35 6.56 6.77
C SER A 26 27.39 8.08 6.87
N HIS A 27 26.55 8.78 6.13
CA HIS A 27 26.42 10.24 6.22
C HIS A 27 25.99 10.68 7.62
N LEU A 28 24.96 10.06 8.19
CA LEU A 28 24.52 10.35 9.57
C LEU A 28 25.66 10.18 10.55
N ALA A 29 26.41 9.08 10.47
CA ALA A 29 27.58 8.84 11.33
C ALA A 29 28.68 9.90 11.13
N SER A 30 28.93 10.33 9.89
CA SER A 30 29.99 11.34 9.58
C SER A 30 29.70 12.72 10.18
N VAL A 31 28.42 13.04 10.40
CA VAL A 31 28.01 14.31 11.05
C VAL A 31 27.73 14.15 12.55
N GLY A 32 28.10 13.01 13.14
CA GLY A 32 27.93 12.72 14.56
C GLY A 32 26.50 12.36 14.98
N ALA A 33 25.61 12.06 14.03
CA ALA A 33 24.26 11.60 14.34
C ALA A 33 24.24 10.07 14.45
N THR A 34 23.50 9.55 15.42
CA THR A 34 23.23 8.12 15.56
C THR A 34 21.87 7.79 14.96
N PHE A 35 21.81 6.72 14.16
CA PHE A 35 20.58 6.16 13.65
C PHE A 35 20.38 4.74 14.21
N SER A 36 19.19 4.46 14.71
CA SER A 36 18.83 3.13 15.21
C SER A 36 17.41 2.78 14.76
N ARG A 37 17.27 1.60 14.20
CA ARG A 37 15.98 0.99 13.86
C ARG A 37 16.09 -0.53 14.09
N ALA A 38 15.21 -1.06 14.93
CA ALA A 38 15.28 -2.47 15.36
C ALA A 38 14.73 -3.45 14.30
N SER A 39 13.95 -2.98 13.31
CA SER A 39 13.29 -3.81 12.31
C SER A 39 13.81 -3.55 10.90
N VAL A 40 13.55 -4.46 9.98
CA VAL A 40 13.57 -4.21 8.55
C VAL A 40 12.52 -3.14 8.21
N GLY A 41 12.74 -2.35 7.18
CA GLY A 41 11.77 -1.39 6.66
C GLY A 41 11.96 -1.19 5.17
N THR A 42 10.88 -0.86 4.48
CA THR A 42 10.93 -0.62 3.03
C THR A 42 11.10 0.85 2.70
N TYR A 43 11.55 1.13 1.49
CA TYR A 43 11.69 2.46 0.91
C TYR A 43 11.53 2.36 -0.62
N VAL A 44 11.25 3.47 -1.29
CA VAL A 44 11.27 3.54 -2.75
C VAL A 44 12.68 3.91 -3.21
N ASP A 45 13.25 3.16 -4.14
CA ASP A 45 14.59 3.44 -4.71
C ASP A 45 14.52 4.40 -5.91
N ALA A 46 15.69 4.74 -6.47
CA ALA A 46 15.79 5.64 -7.62
C ALA A 46 15.12 5.12 -8.91
N ASN A 47 14.79 3.84 -8.98
CA ASN A 47 14.06 3.23 -10.10
C ASN A 47 12.55 3.19 -9.85
N GLY A 48 12.07 3.73 -8.73
CA GLY A 48 10.67 3.67 -8.31
C GLY A 48 10.26 2.31 -7.75
N LEU A 49 11.22 1.44 -7.39
CA LEU A 49 10.95 0.10 -6.87
C LEU A 49 10.98 0.10 -5.34
N ILE A 50 10.09 -0.69 -4.74
CA ILE A 50 10.09 -0.93 -3.31
C ILE A 50 11.24 -1.87 -2.95
N GLN A 51 12.14 -1.41 -2.11
CA GLN A 51 13.31 -2.12 -1.63
C GLN A 51 13.30 -2.24 -0.10
N GLU A 52 14.10 -3.17 0.44
CA GLU A 52 14.28 -3.33 1.87
C GLU A 52 15.59 -2.71 2.36
N ALA A 53 15.52 -2.01 3.48
CA ALA A 53 16.67 -1.63 4.29
C ALA A 53 16.71 -2.51 5.55
N THR A 54 17.85 -3.11 5.83
CA THR A 54 18.04 -3.96 7.02
C THR A 54 17.94 -3.16 8.32
N ALA A 55 17.79 -3.85 9.45
CA ALA A 55 17.81 -3.20 10.75
C ALA A 55 19.09 -2.35 10.93
N GLY A 56 18.95 -1.17 11.53
CA GLY A 56 20.05 -0.23 11.73
C GLY A 56 20.45 0.62 10.52
N GLN A 57 19.89 0.37 9.33
CA GLN A 57 20.13 1.21 8.16
C GLN A 57 19.06 2.30 8.00
N ALA A 58 19.50 3.53 7.76
CA ALA A 58 18.62 4.63 7.38
C ALA A 58 18.04 4.40 5.97
N ARG A 59 16.86 4.95 5.70
CA ARG A 59 16.16 4.76 4.43
C ARG A 59 16.19 6.06 3.63
N PRO A 60 16.84 6.11 2.46
CA PRO A 60 16.58 7.18 1.49
C PRO A 60 15.15 7.04 0.97
N ASN A 61 14.55 8.11 0.52
CA ASN A 61 13.25 8.09 -0.14
C ASN A 61 13.34 8.72 -1.51
N TYR A 62 12.63 8.12 -2.46
CA TYR A 62 12.50 8.62 -3.82
C TYR A 62 11.02 8.69 -4.20
N SER A 63 10.67 9.67 -5.02
CA SER A 63 9.38 9.69 -5.67
C SER A 63 9.30 8.60 -6.75
N SER A 64 8.09 8.30 -7.24
CA SER A 64 7.89 7.39 -8.38
C SER A 64 8.59 7.85 -9.67
N ALA A 65 8.95 9.13 -9.76
CA ALA A 65 9.75 9.71 -10.85
C ALA A 65 11.27 9.58 -10.64
N GLY A 66 11.73 8.89 -9.59
CA GLY A 66 13.14 8.72 -9.26
C GLY A 66 13.82 9.96 -8.67
N VAL A 67 13.05 10.94 -8.20
CA VAL A 67 13.60 12.13 -7.53
C VAL A 67 13.88 11.80 -6.07
N HIS A 68 15.12 12.01 -5.63
CA HIS A 68 15.52 11.82 -4.23
C HIS A 68 14.86 12.85 -3.33
N GLU A 69 14.14 12.40 -2.30
CA GLU A 69 13.35 13.24 -1.39
C GLU A 69 14.00 13.36 0.02
N GLY A 70 15.10 12.64 0.25
CA GLY A 70 15.88 12.72 1.49
C GLY A 70 15.72 11.49 2.38
N LEU A 71 15.82 11.70 3.69
CA LEU A 71 15.73 10.64 4.70
C LEU A 71 14.26 10.34 5.04
N LEU A 72 13.85 9.09 4.88
CA LEU A 72 12.51 8.62 5.27
C LEU A 72 12.45 8.39 6.79
N ILE A 73 11.62 9.19 7.47
CA ILE A 73 11.31 9.06 8.90
C ILE A 73 9.81 8.86 9.06
N GLU A 74 9.42 7.78 9.70
CA GLU A 74 8.03 7.43 9.96
C GLU A 74 7.87 6.94 11.40
N GLU A 75 6.65 7.00 11.91
CA GLU A 75 6.31 6.36 13.17
C GLU A 75 6.33 4.83 13.05
N SER A 76 6.58 4.16 14.18
CA SER A 76 6.56 2.69 14.21
C SER A 76 5.15 2.16 14.02
N ARG A 77 4.95 1.28 13.05
CA ARG A 77 3.68 0.65 12.70
C ARG A 77 3.83 -0.86 12.59
N THR A 78 2.73 -1.55 12.63
CA THR A 78 2.62 -3.00 12.40
C THR A 78 1.56 -3.25 11.33
N ASN A 79 1.92 -4.00 10.31
CA ASN A 79 0.94 -4.53 9.37
C ASN A 79 0.24 -5.72 10.03
N ILE A 80 -1.06 -5.57 10.34
CA ILE A 80 -1.89 -6.64 10.91
C ILE A 80 -2.60 -7.47 9.83
N HIS A 81 -2.40 -7.12 8.54
CA HIS A 81 -2.83 -7.94 7.42
C HIS A 81 -1.89 -9.15 7.28
N LYS A 82 -2.44 -10.33 7.05
CA LYS A 82 -1.69 -11.58 6.94
C LYS A 82 -1.48 -11.93 5.47
N ALA A 83 -0.31 -12.50 5.13
CA ALA A 83 -0.01 -12.90 3.76
C ALA A 83 -0.20 -11.74 2.76
N SER A 84 0.52 -10.64 3.00
CA SER A 84 0.35 -9.39 2.28
C SER A 84 0.65 -9.45 0.77
N GLU A 85 1.37 -10.48 0.32
CA GLU A 85 1.78 -10.68 -1.07
C GLU A 85 1.23 -11.96 -1.71
N ASP A 86 0.59 -12.84 -0.91
CA ASP A 86 0.02 -14.11 -1.39
C ASP A 86 -1.48 -14.15 -1.08
N PHE A 87 -2.27 -13.79 -2.07
CA PHE A 87 -3.74 -13.72 -1.97
C PHE A 87 -4.43 -15.06 -2.17
N SER A 88 -3.68 -16.14 -2.44
CA SER A 88 -4.22 -17.49 -2.63
C SER A 88 -4.40 -18.28 -1.32
N THR A 89 -3.87 -17.77 -0.20
CA THR A 89 -3.82 -18.48 1.07
C THR A 89 -5.17 -18.57 1.78
N ASN A 90 -5.27 -19.48 2.75
CA ASN A 90 -6.45 -19.63 3.63
C ASN A 90 -6.73 -18.42 4.54
N ASN A 91 -5.86 -17.40 4.52
CA ASN A 91 -6.11 -16.12 5.19
C ASN A 91 -7.22 -15.30 4.51
N TYR A 92 -7.55 -15.64 3.25
CA TYR A 92 -8.59 -14.95 2.49
C TYR A 92 -9.85 -15.80 2.33
N ILE A 93 -10.98 -15.13 2.27
CA ILE A 93 -12.28 -15.71 1.94
C ILE A 93 -12.67 -15.17 0.57
N PHE A 94 -12.98 -16.08 -0.32
CA PHE A 94 -13.35 -15.82 -1.70
C PHE A 94 -14.87 -15.81 -1.85
N THR A 95 -15.40 -14.86 -2.60
CA THR A 95 -16.78 -14.84 -3.06
C THR A 95 -16.74 -14.62 -4.56
N ASP A 96 -17.09 -15.62 -5.33
CA ASP A 96 -17.16 -15.57 -6.79
C ASP A 96 -15.94 -14.90 -7.46
N ALA A 97 -14.75 -15.07 -6.94
CA ALA A 97 -13.52 -14.52 -7.50
C ALA A 97 -12.43 -15.59 -7.50
N THR A 98 -11.50 -15.48 -8.42
CA THR A 98 -10.30 -16.33 -8.47
C THR A 98 -9.05 -15.51 -8.33
N ILE A 99 -8.00 -16.13 -7.78
CA ILE A 99 -6.64 -15.57 -7.74
C ILE A 99 -5.73 -16.44 -8.58
N GLU A 100 -5.06 -15.83 -9.52
CA GLU A 100 -3.96 -16.43 -10.28
C GLU A 100 -2.64 -15.86 -9.77
N ILE A 101 -1.82 -16.73 -9.18
CA ILE A 101 -0.59 -16.30 -8.51
C ILE A 101 0.51 -15.89 -9.50
N ASN A 102 1.32 -14.88 -9.12
CA ASN A 102 2.54 -14.47 -9.81
C ASN A 102 2.32 -14.10 -11.30
N LYS A 103 1.24 -13.39 -11.61
CA LYS A 103 0.87 -13.03 -12.99
C LYS A 103 1.44 -11.70 -13.48
N GLY A 104 2.06 -10.92 -12.61
CA GLY A 104 2.64 -9.64 -12.98
C GLY A 104 3.91 -9.28 -12.24
N ILE A 105 4.64 -8.32 -12.78
CA ILE A 105 5.76 -7.70 -12.07
C ILE A 105 5.18 -6.73 -11.03
N SER A 106 5.47 -6.98 -9.77
CA SER A 106 5.01 -6.18 -8.63
C SER A 106 5.84 -4.90 -8.42
N PRO A 107 5.43 -3.99 -7.53
CA PRO A 107 6.16 -2.76 -7.22
C PRO A 107 7.59 -2.95 -6.70
N ASN A 108 7.96 -4.15 -6.23
CA ASN A 108 9.34 -4.47 -5.84
C ASN A 108 10.22 -5.01 -7.00
N GLY A 109 9.68 -5.05 -8.22
CA GLY A 109 10.40 -5.50 -9.42
C GLY A 109 10.44 -7.01 -9.63
N THR A 110 9.77 -7.80 -8.79
CA THR A 110 9.72 -9.28 -8.92
C THR A 110 8.41 -9.76 -9.56
N ALA A 111 8.40 -10.97 -10.12
CA ALA A 111 7.18 -11.59 -10.65
C ALA A 111 6.36 -12.19 -9.49
N SER A 112 5.79 -11.34 -8.64
CA SER A 112 5.05 -11.72 -7.43
C SER A 112 3.69 -11.03 -7.29
N ALA A 113 3.23 -10.29 -8.30
CA ALA A 113 1.89 -9.73 -8.27
C ALA A 113 0.87 -10.80 -8.67
N ASP A 114 -0.19 -10.93 -7.89
CA ASP A 114 -1.29 -11.84 -8.17
C ASP A 114 -2.36 -11.16 -9.02
N ALA A 115 -3.01 -11.91 -9.92
CA ALA A 115 -4.18 -11.43 -10.63
C ALA A 115 -5.45 -11.84 -9.89
N TRP A 116 -6.22 -10.84 -9.48
CA TRP A 116 -7.61 -11.02 -9.09
C TRP A 116 -8.46 -11.03 -10.36
N VAL A 117 -9.21 -12.10 -10.60
CA VAL A 117 -9.99 -12.31 -11.83
C VAL A 117 -11.46 -12.49 -11.49
N SER A 118 -12.32 -11.81 -12.25
CA SER A 118 -13.79 -11.97 -12.18
C SER A 118 -14.23 -13.27 -12.83
N PRO A 119 -15.25 -13.98 -12.31
CA PRO A 119 -15.84 -15.10 -13.00
C PRO A 119 -16.63 -14.67 -14.24
N SER A 120 -16.96 -15.63 -15.12
CA SER A 120 -17.91 -15.41 -16.22
C SER A 120 -19.34 -15.46 -15.69
N GLY A 121 -20.16 -14.46 -15.97
CA GLY A 121 -21.56 -14.34 -15.55
C GLY A 121 -21.83 -13.19 -14.58
N ASP A 122 -23.04 -13.13 -14.05
CA ASP A 122 -23.53 -12.04 -13.18
C ASP A 122 -23.20 -12.32 -11.72
N PHE A 123 -22.26 -11.56 -11.16
CA PHE A 123 -21.77 -11.74 -9.80
C PHE A 123 -21.47 -10.41 -9.10
N SER A 124 -21.22 -10.50 -7.78
CA SER A 124 -20.61 -9.45 -6.96
C SER A 124 -19.28 -9.96 -6.37
N PRO A 125 -18.28 -10.21 -7.22
CA PRO A 125 -17.08 -10.93 -6.81
C PRO A 125 -16.22 -10.10 -5.86
N SER A 126 -15.59 -10.80 -4.90
CA SER A 126 -14.63 -10.18 -3.99
C SER A 126 -13.73 -11.21 -3.30
N ILE A 127 -12.59 -10.74 -2.82
CA ILE A 127 -11.81 -11.43 -1.80
C ILE A 127 -11.80 -10.59 -0.53
N ARG A 128 -11.68 -11.22 0.63
CA ARG A 128 -11.60 -10.50 1.91
C ARG A 128 -10.71 -11.17 2.92
N GLN A 129 -10.13 -10.37 3.79
CA GLN A 129 -9.52 -10.84 5.04
C GLN A 129 -10.24 -10.20 6.22
N SER A 130 -10.34 -10.95 7.33
CA SER A 130 -11.05 -10.49 8.54
C SER A 130 -10.07 -10.13 9.65
N TYR A 131 -10.43 -9.12 10.45
CA TYR A 131 -9.63 -8.57 11.56
C TYR A 131 -10.49 -8.39 12.79
N VAL A 132 -9.87 -8.50 13.97
CA VAL A 132 -10.50 -8.05 15.23
C VAL A 132 -10.02 -6.62 15.48
N LEU A 133 -10.92 -5.66 15.33
CA LEU A 133 -10.63 -4.23 15.46
C LEU A 133 -11.29 -3.64 16.71
N SER A 134 -10.68 -2.58 17.26
CA SER A 134 -11.14 -1.89 18.46
C SER A 134 -11.95 -0.64 18.10
N SER A 135 -13.05 -0.41 18.81
CA SER A 135 -13.87 0.80 18.67
C SER A 135 -13.09 2.06 19.05
N GLY A 136 -13.31 3.15 18.34
CA GLY A 136 -12.66 4.43 18.55
C GLY A 136 -11.24 4.52 17.99
N VAL A 137 -10.69 3.43 17.45
CA VAL A 137 -9.35 3.40 16.85
C VAL A 137 -9.45 3.67 15.35
N THR A 138 -8.57 4.54 14.85
CA THR A 138 -8.45 4.81 13.41
C THR A 138 -7.50 3.79 12.79
N TYR A 139 -7.94 3.20 11.69
CA TYR A 139 -7.16 2.24 10.89
C TYR A 139 -7.05 2.72 9.45
N THR A 140 -5.95 2.37 8.82
CA THR A 140 -5.75 2.54 7.38
C THR A 140 -5.51 1.17 6.74
N PHE A 141 -6.31 0.85 5.74
CA PHE A 141 -6.06 -0.26 4.83
C PHE A 141 -5.49 0.28 3.53
N SER A 142 -4.42 -0.32 3.03
CA SER A 142 -3.84 0.01 1.73
C SER A 142 -3.45 -1.24 0.96
N ILE A 143 -3.44 -1.13 -0.37
CA ILE A 143 -3.05 -2.19 -1.30
C ILE A 143 -2.48 -1.56 -2.57
N PHE A 144 -1.51 -2.21 -3.17
CA PHE A 144 -1.05 -1.86 -4.51
C PHE A 144 -1.92 -2.57 -5.54
N ALA A 145 -2.36 -1.82 -6.55
CA ALA A 145 -3.17 -2.36 -7.63
C ALA A 145 -2.78 -1.77 -8.98
N LYS A 146 -3.01 -2.55 -10.05
CA LYS A 146 -2.80 -2.16 -11.44
C LYS A 146 -3.90 -2.72 -12.31
N ALA A 147 -4.34 -1.96 -13.30
CA ALA A 147 -5.34 -2.40 -14.27
C ALA A 147 -4.87 -3.66 -15.04
N ASN A 148 -5.78 -4.61 -15.20
CA ASN A 148 -5.57 -5.86 -15.97
C ASN A 148 -6.91 -6.32 -16.56
N GLY A 149 -7.44 -5.57 -17.53
CA GLY A 149 -8.78 -5.77 -18.08
C GLY A 149 -9.83 -4.88 -17.42
N TYR A 150 -9.82 -4.76 -16.09
CA TYR A 150 -10.65 -3.78 -15.38
C TYR A 150 -9.85 -2.56 -14.95
N ASN A 151 -10.52 -1.40 -14.95
CA ASN A 151 -9.89 -0.11 -14.66
C ASN A 151 -10.13 0.38 -13.23
N PHE A 152 -10.97 -0.28 -12.45
CA PHE A 152 -11.26 0.17 -11.08
C PHE A 152 -10.94 -0.91 -10.05
N LEU A 153 -10.28 -0.50 -8.98
CA LEU A 153 -10.22 -1.22 -7.72
C LEU A 153 -11.34 -0.72 -6.82
N ARG A 154 -12.13 -1.65 -6.27
CA ARG A 154 -13.07 -1.38 -5.17
C ARG A 154 -12.48 -1.89 -3.86
N ILE A 155 -12.43 -1.03 -2.86
CA ILE A 155 -12.14 -1.39 -1.47
C ILE A 155 -13.37 -1.11 -0.62
N ASN A 156 -13.81 -2.11 0.15
CA ASN A 156 -14.76 -1.92 1.22
C ASN A 156 -14.10 -2.43 2.50
N ALA A 157 -13.63 -1.53 3.34
CA ALA A 157 -13.03 -1.91 4.62
C ALA A 157 -13.94 -1.45 5.75
N PHE A 158 -14.08 -2.33 6.75
CA PHE A 158 -14.67 -2.04 8.06
C PHE A 158 -16.18 -2.05 8.20
N PHE A 159 -17.01 -2.45 7.28
CA PHE A 159 -18.43 -2.74 7.37
C PHE A 159 -19.36 -2.21 6.28
N GLY A 160 -20.27 -3.11 5.92
CA GLY A 160 -21.49 -2.79 5.18
C GLY A 160 -21.24 -2.47 3.71
N SER A 161 -22.07 -3.01 2.85
CA SER A 161 -22.00 -2.85 1.39
C SER A 161 -22.09 -1.40 0.89
N THR A 162 -22.41 -0.46 1.77
CA THR A 162 -22.65 0.95 1.42
C THR A 162 -21.43 1.85 1.57
N ASP A 163 -20.32 1.37 2.13
CA ASP A 163 -19.12 2.18 2.39
C ASP A 163 -17.92 1.75 1.53
N SER A 164 -18.19 1.41 0.28
CA SER A 164 -17.16 1.09 -0.71
C SER A 164 -16.54 2.35 -1.30
N SER A 165 -15.25 2.28 -1.59
CA SER A 165 -14.51 3.31 -2.32
C SER A 165 -13.90 2.72 -3.57
N TRP A 166 -13.92 3.47 -4.67
CA TRP A 166 -13.39 3.07 -5.96
C TRP A 166 -12.20 3.93 -6.34
N PHE A 167 -11.22 3.29 -7.00
CA PHE A 167 -9.97 3.89 -7.43
C PHE A 167 -9.77 3.61 -8.91
N ASN A 168 -9.61 4.64 -9.73
CA ASN A 168 -9.39 4.50 -11.16
C ASN A 168 -7.90 4.20 -11.44
N LEU A 169 -7.60 2.96 -11.76
CA LEU A 169 -6.25 2.46 -12.03
C LEU A 169 -5.73 2.82 -13.43
N SER A 170 -6.56 3.42 -14.29
CA SER A 170 -6.13 3.89 -15.61
C SER A 170 -5.72 5.37 -15.60
N THR A 171 -6.28 6.18 -14.69
CA THR A 171 -5.99 7.61 -14.60
C THR A 171 -5.25 8.02 -13.34
N GLY A 172 -5.26 7.18 -12.30
CA GLY A 172 -4.72 7.52 -10.97
C GLY A 172 -5.61 8.48 -10.18
N GLU A 173 -6.90 8.49 -10.46
CA GLU A 173 -7.86 9.37 -9.79
C GLU A 173 -8.77 8.57 -8.84
N LEU A 174 -9.31 9.27 -7.86
CA LEU A 174 -10.34 8.73 -7.00
C LEU A 174 -11.65 8.65 -7.78
N GLY A 175 -12.35 7.52 -7.67
CA GLY A 175 -13.74 7.36 -8.07
C GLY A 175 -14.69 7.75 -6.94
N THR A 176 -15.84 7.09 -6.87
CA THR A 176 -16.80 7.24 -5.76
C THR A 176 -16.17 6.81 -4.44
N ILE A 177 -16.32 7.60 -3.40
CA ILE A 177 -15.76 7.35 -2.08
C ILE A 177 -16.87 7.10 -1.07
N GLY A 178 -16.70 6.08 -0.26
CA GLY A 178 -17.61 5.74 0.84
C GLY A 178 -17.78 6.86 1.85
N ALA A 179 -18.99 7.06 2.34
CA ALA A 179 -19.38 8.24 3.12
C ALA A 179 -18.64 8.40 4.45
N THR A 180 -18.06 7.32 5.01
CA THR A 180 -17.43 7.32 6.33
C THR A 180 -15.91 7.07 6.26
N SER A 181 -15.35 7.02 5.06
CA SER A 181 -13.92 6.78 4.79
C SER A 181 -13.26 7.99 4.15
N THR A 182 -11.99 8.20 4.43
CA THR A 182 -11.11 9.02 3.59
C THR A 182 -10.29 8.10 2.69
N ALA A 183 -10.10 8.48 1.44
CA ALA A 183 -9.38 7.70 0.45
C ALA A 183 -8.19 8.47 -0.11
N LYS A 184 -7.13 7.75 -0.48
CA LYS A 184 -5.95 8.29 -1.17
C LYS A 184 -5.51 7.31 -2.24
N ILE A 185 -5.11 7.82 -3.40
CA ILE A 185 -4.44 7.06 -4.47
C ILE A 185 -3.09 7.71 -4.74
N GLU A 186 -2.03 6.91 -4.81
CA GLU A 186 -0.65 7.36 -5.00
C GLU A 186 -0.03 6.59 -6.16
N ASP A 187 0.56 7.31 -7.11
CA ASP A 187 1.26 6.72 -8.25
C ASP A 187 2.62 6.15 -7.81
N TYR A 188 2.83 4.87 -8.08
CA TYR A 188 4.09 4.15 -7.83
C TYR A 188 4.84 3.79 -9.13
N GLY A 189 4.43 4.40 -10.25
CA GLY A 189 5.04 4.16 -11.55
C GLY A 189 4.61 2.84 -12.20
N ASN A 190 4.94 2.67 -13.49
CA ASN A 190 4.65 1.45 -14.25
C ASN A 190 3.18 1.02 -14.25
N GLY A 191 2.25 1.95 -14.01
CA GLY A 191 0.81 1.72 -13.90
C GLY A 191 0.36 1.13 -12.56
N TRP A 192 1.24 1.06 -11.57
CA TRP A 192 0.91 0.70 -10.20
C TRP A 192 0.45 1.89 -9.39
N TYR A 193 -0.62 1.71 -8.64
CA TYR A 193 -1.11 2.68 -7.67
C TYR A 193 -1.23 2.05 -6.30
N ARG A 194 -0.83 2.78 -5.27
CA ARG A 194 -1.16 2.44 -3.90
C ARG A 194 -2.48 3.11 -3.54
N CYS A 195 -3.50 2.32 -3.33
CA CYS A 195 -4.85 2.76 -2.96
C CYS A 195 -5.06 2.54 -1.48
N SER A 196 -5.50 3.55 -0.75
CA SER A 196 -5.74 3.45 0.69
C SER A 196 -7.06 4.06 1.10
N ILE A 197 -7.66 3.47 2.12
CA ILE A 197 -8.81 4.01 2.83
C ILE A 197 -8.52 4.06 4.32
N THR A 198 -8.94 5.15 4.95
CA THR A 198 -8.78 5.40 6.38
C THR A 198 -10.14 5.63 7.02
N ARG A 199 -10.36 5.00 8.16
CA ARG A 199 -11.60 5.15 8.92
C ARG A 199 -11.36 4.94 10.42
N THR A 200 -12.13 5.67 11.24
CA THR A 200 -12.23 5.36 12.67
C THR A 200 -13.31 4.30 12.88
N GLN A 201 -12.91 3.20 13.50
CA GLN A 201 -13.81 2.08 13.78
C GLN A 201 -14.87 2.46 14.81
N SER A 202 -16.15 2.23 14.49
CA SER A 202 -17.27 2.59 15.38
C SER A 202 -17.78 1.45 16.27
N GLY A 203 -17.42 0.19 15.93
CA GLY A 203 -17.85 -1.00 16.68
C GLY A 203 -16.67 -1.89 17.08
N VAL A 204 -16.91 -2.87 17.92
CA VAL A 204 -15.94 -3.91 18.29
C VAL A 204 -16.24 -5.22 17.57
N GLY A 205 -15.24 -6.05 17.39
CA GLY A 205 -15.38 -7.41 16.88
C GLY A 205 -14.80 -7.63 15.50
N LEU A 206 -15.28 -8.70 14.84
CA LEU A 206 -14.76 -9.14 13.56
C LEU A 206 -15.18 -8.18 12.44
N GLN A 207 -14.20 -7.67 11.74
CA GLN A 207 -14.31 -6.76 10.62
C GLN A 207 -13.64 -7.36 9.39
N ALA A 208 -13.92 -6.83 8.20
CA ALA A 208 -13.26 -7.32 7.00
C ALA A 208 -12.87 -6.17 6.06
N ALA A 209 -11.75 -6.34 5.36
CA ALA A 209 -11.44 -5.57 4.16
C ALA A 209 -11.74 -6.44 2.94
N TYR A 210 -12.61 -5.93 2.07
CA TYR A 210 -12.99 -6.54 0.80
C TYR A 210 -12.24 -5.83 -0.33
N ILE A 211 -11.78 -6.61 -1.28
CA ILE A 211 -11.05 -6.17 -2.47
C ILE A 211 -11.75 -6.77 -3.68
N ALA A 212 -12.00 -5.96 -4.70
CA ALA A 212 -12.55 -6.41 -5.97
C ALA A 212 -12.07 -5.52 -7.13
N GLY A 213 -11.85 -6.11 -8.28
CA GLY A 213 -11.77 -5.39 -9.54
C GLY A 213 -13.17 -5.10 -10.08
N THR A 214 -13.40 -3.91 -10.64
CA THR A 214 -14.69 -3.58 -11.28
C THR A 214 -14.48 -2.89 -12.63
N PRO A 215 -15.38 -3.11 -13.62
CA PRO A 215 -15.23 -2.49 -14.94
C PRO A 215 -15.42 -0.98 -14.92
N THR A 216 -16.28 -0.47 -14.02
CA THR A 216 -16.61 0.95 -13.92
C THR A 216 -16.70 1.40 -12.46
N ASP A 217 -16.68 2.72 -12.26
CA ASP A 217 -16.88 3.34 -10.96
C ASP A 217 -18.26 2.99 -10.38
N ASN A 218 -18.34 2.97 -9.06
CA ASN A 218 -19.57 2.75 -8.28
C ASN A 218 -20.35 1.48 -8.65
N THR A 219 -19.65 0.47 -9.18
CA THR A 219 -20.23 -0.81 -9.58
C THR A 219 -19.86 -1.90 -8.58
N VAL A 220 -20.86 -2.65 -8.10
CA VAL A 220 -20.69 -3.76 -7.15
C VAL A 220 -20.99 -5.10 -7.83
N SER A 221 -22.04 -5.13 -8.64
CA SER A 221 -22.51 -6.33 -9.37
C SER A 221 -22.45 -6.07 -10.87
N TYR A 222 -21.93 -7.00 -11.63
CA TYR A 222 -21.75 -6.87 -13.07
C TYR A 222 -21.59 -8.25 -13.73
N THR A 223 -21.72 -8.29 -15.04
CA THR A 223 -21.44 -9.48 -15.85
C THR A 223 -19.93 -9.54 -16.12
N GLY A 224 -19.25 -10.52 -15.55
CA GLY A 224 -17.83 -10.78 -15.80
C GLY A 224 -17.61 -11.64 -17.05
N ASP A 225 -16.40 -11.62 -17.60
CA ASP A 225 -15.99 -12.37 -18.79
C ASP A 225 -15.16 -13.63 -18.46
N GLY A 226 -14.74 -13.79 -17.22
CA GLY A 226 -13.89 -14.89 -16.75
C GLY A 226 -12.39 -14.68 -17.00
N GLU A 227 -11.98 -13.53 -17.52
CA GLU A 227 -10.60 -13.20 -17.89
C GLU A 227 -10.13 -11.86 -17.32
N SER A 228 -11.00 -10.85 -17.33
CA SER A 228 -10.69 -9.50 -16.86
C SER A 228 -10.61 -9.41 -15.33
N GLY A 229 -9.72 -8.56 -14.87
CA GLY A 229 -9.48 -8.33 -13.44
C GLY A 229 -8.53 -7.18 -13.19
N ILE A 230 -7.81 -7.27 -12.09
CA ILE A 230 -6.75 -6.34 -11.68
C ILE A 230 -5.56 -7.13 -11.15
N LEU A 231 -4.34 -6.59 -11.28
CA LEU A 231 -3.19 -7.07 -10.53
C LEU A 231 -3.20 -6.44 -9.14
N ILE A 232 -2.87 -7.24 -8.12
CA ILE A 232 -2.81 -6.82 -6.72
C ILE A 232 -1.51 -7.29 -6.06
N TRP A 233 -1.02 -6.51 -5.10
CA TRP A 233 0.18 -6.79 -4.33
C TRP A 233 0.22 -5.97 -3.05
N GLY A 234 0.90 -6.44 -2.00
CA GLY A 234 1.32 -5.64 -0.86
C GLY A 234 0.17 -5.06 -0.03
N ALA A 235 -0.82 -5.87 0.34
CA ALA A 235 -1.90 -5.43 1.21
C ALA A 235 -1.40 -5.14 2.63
N GLN A 236 -1.88 -4.04 3.22
CA GLN A 236 -1.48 -3.57 4.55
C GLN A 236 -2.67 -3.02 5.31
N MET A 237 -2.80 -3.44 6.58
CA MET A 237 -3.74 -2.91 7.54
C MET A 237 -2.98 -2.46 8.78
N GLU A 238 -3.10 -1.19 9.14
CA GLU A 238 -2.36 -0.61 10.26
C GLU A 238 -3.22 0.35 11.08
N VAL A 239 -2.85 0.52 12.36
CA VAL A 239 -3.43 1.56 13.21
C VAL A 239 -2.84 2.90 12.78
N GLY A 240 -3.69 3.89 12.51
CA GLY A 240 -3.30 5.25 12.15
C GLY A 240 -4.15 5.85 11.04
N SER A 241 -3.91 7.14 10.77
CA SER A 241 -4.69 7.94 9.84
C SER A 241 -4.11 8.04 8.42
N PHE A 242 -3.02 7.32 8.15
CA PHE A 242 -2.38 7.24 6.84
C PHE A 242 -1.58 5.94 6.74
N SER A 243 -1.27 5.50 5.53
CA SER A 243 -0.40 4.34 5.28
C SER A 243 1.08 4.75 5.39
N THR A 244 1.86 3.98 6.19
CA THR A 244 3.32 4.10 6.21
C THR A 244 3.97 3.34 5.05
N SER A 245 5.29 3.35 4.94
CA SER A 245 6.00 2.49 3.98
C SER A 245 5.53 1.04 4.09
N TYR A 246 5.59 0.31 2.98
CA TYR A 246 5.09 -1.05 2.94
C TYR A 246 5.79 -1.97 3.96
N ILE A 247 5.01 -2.74 4.70
CA ILE A 247 5.49 -3.70 5.71
C ILE A 247 5.04 -5.10 5.27
N PRO A 248 5.94 -5.93 4.72
CA PRO A 248 5.60 -7.27 4.27
C PRO A 248 5.19 -8.17 5.44
N THR A 249 4.24 -9.06 5.20
CA THR A 249 3.84 -10.12 6.12
C THR A 249 3.78 -11.46 5.40
N ILE A 250 4.26 -12.50 6.08
CA ILE A 250 4.21 -13.87 5.58
C ILE A 250 2.88 -14.54 5.98
N PRO A 251 2.44 -15.59 5.26
CA PRO A 251 1.32 -16.42 5.69
C PRO A 251 1.59 -17.02 7.08
N THR A 252 0.62 -16.89 7.98
CA THR A 252 0.63 -17.62 9.26
C THR A 252 -0.34 -18.78 9.15
N PHE A 253 0.17 -19.98 9.32
CA PHE A 253 -0.59 -21.22 9.35
C PHE A 253 -1.28 -21.43 10.69
#